data_13957f34e746f98eef56f9d6c8bfa6fa
#
_entry.id   13957f34e746f98eef56f9d6c8bfa6fa
#
_cell.length_a   1.000
_cell.length_b   1.000
_cell.length_c   1.000
_cell.angle_alpha   90.00
_cell.angle_beta   90.00
_cell.angle_gamma   90.00
#
_symmetry.space_group_name_H-M   'P 1'
#
loop_
_entity.id
_entity.type
_entity.pdbx_description
1 polymer ?
#
loop_
_entity_poly.entity_id
_entity_poly.type
_entity_poly.pdbx_seq_one_letter_code
_entity_poly.pdbx_strand_id
1 'polypeptide(L)'
;PPQPVPHVSADEDVLRDLRRLRDWLGYAPSLRRWVAQRLIDPAQTEQRTDWSYRLLSTQRPTRFNETEGHVPRANGPACLRAVLDYLEQRNDVYFPVEFRYVAQDDAWLSPFYERDSCSIAVHAAHDEPWDYLVKDVGALFRRHGARPHWGKLHDRSAQELRTLYPRWNDFDRVRRHLDPQGRMLNAYLRPWFERSNAS
;
A
#
# COMPACT_ATOMS: atom_id res chain seq x y z
N PRO A 1 -22.87 -21.99 -14.63
CA PRO A 1 -21.48 -22.32 -14.87
C PRO A 1 -20.61 -21.07 -14.68
N PRO A 2 -19.38 -21.21 -14.11
CA PRO A 2 -18.49 -20.07 -13.93
C PRO A 2 -18.15 -19.43 -15.28
N GLN A 3 -18.23 -18.11 -15.35
CA GLN A 3 -17.80 -17.40 -16.55
C GLN A 3 -16.26 -17.30 -16.56
N PRO A 4 -15.59 -17.44 -17.72
CA PRO A 4 -14.15 -17.31 -17.79
C PRO A 4 -13.71 -15.93 -17.30
N VAL A 5 -12.79 -15.88 -16.34
CA VAL A 5 -12.17 -14.63 -15.90
C VAL A 5 -11.10 -14.25 -16.91
N PRO A 6 -11.04 -12.99 -17.38
CA PRO A 6 -9.95 -12.53 -18.22
C PRO A 6 -8.60 -12.75 -17.53
N HIS A 7 -7.59 -13.22 -18.25
CA HIS A 7 -6.24 -13.40 -17.68
C HIS A 7 -5.57 -12.08 -17.27
N VAL A 8 -5.99 -10.96 -17.86
CA VAL A 8 -5.49 -9.61 -17.58
C VAL A 8 -6.61 -8.81 -16.92
N SER A 9 -6.28 -8.07 -15.85
CA SER A 9 -7.25 -7.21 -15.17
C SER A 9 -7.75 -6.10 -16.09
N ALA A 10 -9.05 -5.79 -16.06
CA ALA A 10 -9.62 -4.62 -16.74
C ALA A 10 -8.99 -3.30 -16.25
N ASP A 11 -8.43 -3.28 -15.04
CA ASP A 11 -7.72 -2.14 -14.45
C ASP A 11 -6.51 -1.72 -15.28
N GLU A 12 -5.90 -2.64 -16.05
CA GLU A 12 -4.73 -2.35 -16.89
C GLU A 12 -5.04 -1.35 -18.01
N ASP A 13 -6.22 -1.45 -18.62
CA ASP A 13 -6.66 -0.51 -19.64
C ASP A 13 -6.90 0.87 -19.02
N VAL A 14 -7.54 0.90 -17.85
CA VAL A 14 -7.79 2.15 -17.10
C VAL A 14 -6.46 2.82 -16.71
N LEU A 15 -5.50 2.07 -16.18
CA LEU A 15 -4.18 2.61 -15.83
C LEU A 15 -3.44 3.19 -17.03
N ARG A 16 -3.48 2.49 -18.17
CA ARG A 16 -2.88 2.97 -19.43
C ARG A 16 -3.51 4.29 -19.89
N ASP A 17 -4.82 4.38 -19.82
CA ASP A 17 -5.55 5.56 -20.26
C ASP A 17 -5.35 6.74 -19.28
N LEU A 18 -5.29 6.49 -17.99
CA LEU A 18 -4.93 7.52 -16.98
C LEU A 18 -3.49 8.02 -17.18
N ARG A 19 -2.53 7.14 -17.50
CA ARG A 19 -1.14 7.54 -17.82
C ARG A 19 -1.11 8.43 -19.08
N ARG A 20 -1.79 8.03 -20.14
CA ARG A 20 -1.90 8.84 -21.37
C ARG A 20 -2.52 10.21 -21.10
N LEU A 21 -3.60 10.22 -20.35
CA LEU A 21 -4.29 11.46 -19.96
C LEU A 21 -3.37 12.39 -19.17
N ARG A 22 -2.57 11.86 -18.24
CA ARG A 22 -1.54 12.61 -17.52
C ARG A 22 -0.50 13.19 -18.47
N ASP A 23 0.03 12.36 -19.37
CA ASP A 23 1.11 12.76 -20.28
C ASP A 23 0.66 13.86 -21.26
N TRP A 24 -0.59 13.80 -21.71
CA TRP A 24 -1.15 14.77 -22.65
C TRP A 24 -1.64 16.06 -21.99
N LEU A 25 -2.21 15.98 -20.79
CA LEU A 25 -2.83 17.09 -20.08
C LEU A 25 -2.08 17.48 -18.78
N GLY A 26 -0.81 17.13 -18.66
CA GLY A 26 0.01 17.45 -17.48
C GLY A 26 0.14 18.97 -17.24
N TYR A 27 0.06 19.77 -18.29
CA TYR A 27 0.05 21.25 -18.23
C TYR A 27 -1.31 21.84 -17.83
N ALA A 28 -2.39 21.05 -17.82
CA ALA A 28 -3.75 21.49 -17.51
C ALA A 28 -4.42 20.58 -16.47
N PRO A 29 -3.96 20.57 -15.20
CA PRO A 29 -4.39 19.59 -14.19
C PRO A 29 -5.91 19.63 -13.90
N SER A 30 -6.53 20.79 -13.97
CA SER A 30 -8.00 20.90 -13.78
C SER A 30 -8.79 20.26 -14.90
N LEU A 31 -8.36 20.42 -16.15
CA LEU A 31 -8.97 19.76 -17.31
C LEU A 31 -8.75 18.25 -17.26
N ARG A 32 -7.54 17.82 -16.88
CA ARG A 32 -7.23 16.40 -16.71
C ARG A 32 -8.16 15.74 -15.69
N ARG A 33 -8.37 16.37 -14.53
CA ARG A 33 -9.28 15.86 -13.49
C ARG A 33 -10.73 15.78 -13.98
N TRP A 34 -11.18 16.82 -14.67
CA TRP A 34 -12.53 16.85 -15.25
C TRP A 34 -12.75 15.73 -16.28
N VAL A 35 -11.76 15.46 -17.15
CA VAL A 35 -11.83 14.34 -18.11
C VAL A 35 -11.81 13.01 -17.37
N ALA A 36 -10.89 12.80 -16.42
CA ALA A 36 -10.78 11.56 -15.65
C ALA A 36 -12.08 11.22 -14.90
N GLN A 37 -12.74 12.21 -14.30
CA GLN A 37 -14.03 12.03 -13.63
C GLN A 37 -15.16 11.59 -14.56
N ARG A 38 -15.07 11.91 -15.86
CA ARG A 38 -16.06 11.50 -16.86
C ARG A 38 -15.78 10.14 -17.49
N LEU A 39 -14.52 9.71 -17.45
CA LEU A 39 -14.12 8.38 -17.94
C LEU A 39 -14.39 7.26 -16.92
N ILE A 40 -14.51 7.61 -15.65
CA ILE A 40 -14.79 6.67 -14.57
C ILE A 40 -16.30 6.75 -14.27
N ASP A 41 -17.05 5.71 -14.60
CA ASP A 41 -18.44 5.59 -14.19
C ASP A 41 -18.52 5.00 -12.76
N PRO A 42 -18.87 5.81 -11.74
CA PRO A 42 -18.95 5.33 -10.36
C PRO A 42 -20.13 4.36 -10.14
N ALA A 43 -21.07 4.28 -11.08
CA ALA A 43 -22.22 3.37 -11.01
C ALA A 43 -21.93 2.01 -11.68
N GLN A 44 -20.79 1.86 -12.35
CA GLN A 44 -20.42 0.61 -12.98
C GLN A 44 -20.18 -0.47 -11.92
N THR A 45 -21.08 -1.45 -11.89
CA THR A 45 -20.96 -2.62 -11.00
C THR A 45 -20.59 -3.83 -11.83
N GLU A 46 -19.44 -4.41 -11.53
CA GLU A 46 -19.03 -5.66 -12.12
C GLU A 46 -19.26 -6.82 -11.15
N GLN A 47 -20.02 -7.83 -11.56
CA GLN A 47 -20.20 -9.06 -10.79
C GLN A 47 -19.48 -10.20 -11.49
N ARG A 48 -18.52 -10.79 -10.80
CA ARG A 48 -17.79 -11.98 -11.27
C ARG A 48 -17.97 -13.12 -10.28
N THR A 49 -18.23 -14.31 -10.81
CA THR A 49 -18.34 -15.53 -10.02
C THR A 49 -17.45 -16.59 -10.65
N ASP A 50 -16.39 -16.96 -9.95
CA ASP A 50 -15.49 -18.06 -10.33
C ASP A 50 -14.83 -18.61 -9.06
N TRP A 51 -13.95 -19.60 -9.22
CA TRP A 51 -13.12 -20.10 -8.13
C TRP A 51 -12.23 -18.98 -7.58
N SER A 52 -12.09 -18.91 -6.25
CA SER A 52 -11.35 -17.84 -5.57
C SER A 52 -9.92 -17.65 -6.12
N TYR A 53 -9.21 -18.72 -6.43
CA TYR A 53 -7.86 -18.64 -6.98
C TYR A 53 -7.81 -18.02 -8.38
N ARG A 54 -8.89 -18.10 -9.18
CA ARG A 54 -8.99 -17.43 -10.48
C ARG A 54 -9.38 -15.97 -10.36
N LEU A 55 -10.29 -15.66 -9.42
CA LEU A 55 -10.71 -14.28 -9.15
C LEU A 55 -9.58 -13.44 -8.55
N LEU A 56 -8.75 -14.08 -7.69
CA LEU A 56 -7.74 -13.37 -6.91
C LEU A 56 -6.33 -13.41 -7.53
N SER A 57 -6.11 -14.16 -8.62
CA SER A 57 -4.81 -14.31 -9.29
C SER A 57 -4.83 -13.85 -10.74
N THR A 58 -5.19 -12.59 -10.96
CA THR A 58 -5.11 -11.96 -12.28
C THR A 58 -3.67 -11.54 -12.60
N GLN A 59 -3.27 -11.62 -13.86
CA GLN A 59 -2.00 -11.07 -14.32
C GLN A 59 -2.06 -9.54 -14.28
N ARG A 60 -1.03 -8.93 -13.71
CA ARG A 60 -0.85 -7.48 -13.66
C ARG A 60 0.48 -7.11 -14.32
N PRO A 61 0.50 -6.84 -15.63
CA PRO A 61 1.72 -6.52 -16.35
C PRO A 61 2.30 -5.14 -15.98
N THR A 62 1.45 -4.20 -15.54
CA THR A 62 1.92 -2.89 -15.09
C THR A 62 2.76 -3.02 -13.83
N ARG A 63 4.03 -2.59 -13.93
CA ARG A 63 4.96 -2.56 -12.80
C ARG A 63 4.86 -1.22 -12.06
N PHE A 64 4.86 -1.28 -10.74
CA PHE A 64 4.74 -0.09 -9.89
C PHE A 64 5.54 -0.25 -8.60
N ASN A 65 5.83 0.89 -7.97
CA ASN A 65 6.27 0.98 -6.59
C ASN A 65 5.07 1.37 -5.73
N GLU A 66 5.04 0.91 -4.50
CA GLU A 66 3.88 1.10 -3.63
C GLU A 66 4.30 1.30 -2.18
N THR A 67 3.62 2.23 -1.51
CA THR A 67 3.61 2.36 -0.05
C THR A 67 2.20 2.15 0.47
N GLU A 68 2.06 1.49 1.62
CA GLU A 68 0.76 1.31 2.27
C GLU A 68 0.87 1.51 3.77
N GLY A 69 0.00 2.36 4.30
CA GLY A 69 -0.11 2.64 5.72
C GLY A 69 -1.43 2.15 6.30
N HIS A 70 -1.36 1.48 7.46
CA HIS A 70 -2.52 1.01 8.20
C HIS A 70 -2.72 1.90 9.42
N VAL A 71 -3.61 2.89 9.29
CA VAL A 71 -3.92 3.87 10.35
C VAL A 71 -5.05 3.39 11.25
N PRO A 72 -5.12 3.83 12.54
CA PRO A 72 -6.31 3.60 13.35
C PRO A 72 -7.57 4.04 12.62
N ARG A 73 -8.66 3.27 12.71
CA ARG A 73 -9.91 3.51 11.96
C ARG A 73 -10.43 4.95 12.12
N ALA A 74 -10.34 5.49 13.32
CA ALA A 74 -10.76 6.86 13.60
C ALA A 74 -9.96 7.93 12.83
N ASN A 75 -8.68 7.64 12.52
CA ASN A 75 -7.79 8.53 11.78
C ASN A 75 -7.86 8.34 10.26
N GLY A 76 -8.52 7.26 9.79
CA GLY A 76 -8.54 6.88 8.38
C GLY A 76 -9.01 7.97 7.43
N PRO A 77 -10.21 8.56 7.63
CA PRO A 77 -10.71 9.60 6.74
C PRO A 77 -9.83 10.86 6.70
N ALA A 78 -9.27 11.26 7.86
CA ALA A 78 -8.37 12.42 7.93
C ALA A 78 -7.04 12.15 7.22
N CYS A 79 -6.48 10.94 7.39
CA CYS A 79 -5.26 10.53 6.71
C CYS A 79 -5.47 10.45 5.19
N LEU A 80 -6.58 9.84 4.74
CA LEU A 80 -6.93 9.78 3.32
C LEU A 80 -7.01 11.18 2.71
N ARG A 81 -7.71 12.10 3.37
CA ARG A 81 -7.81 13.50 2.89
C ARG A 81 -6.43 14.14 2.76
N ALA A 82 -5.57 14.02 3.76
CA ALA A 82 -4.22 14.57 3.73
C ALA A 82 -3.38 13.96 2.59
N VAL A 83 -3.53 12.67 2.32
CA VAL A 83 -2.86 12.00 1.18
C VAL A 83 -3.39 12.53 -0.14
N LEU A 84 -4.71 12.64 -0.30
CA LEU A 84 -5.33 13.16 -1.53
C LEU A 84 -4.93 14.63 -1.77
N ASP A 85 -4.98 15.49 -0.75
CA ASP A 85 -4.58 16.90 -0.84
C ASP A 85 -3.11 17.03 -1.30
N TYR A 86 -2.23 16.15 -0.81
CA TYR A 86 -0.84 16.10 -1.24
C TYR A 86 -0.70 15.66 -2.71
N LEU A 87 -1.38 14.57 -3.10
CA LEU A 87 -1.31 14.03 -4.46
C LEU A 87 -1.95 14.98 -5.49
N GLU A 88 -2.97 15.74 -5.12
CA GLU A 88 -3.61 16.73 -5.98
C GLU A 88 -2.68 17.89 -6.38
N GLN A 89 -1.67 18.18 -5.57
CA GLN A 89 -0.65 19.19 -5.87
C GLN A 89 0.41 18.69 -6.87
N ARG A 90 0.41 17.38 -7.16
CA ARG A 90 1.37 16.74 -8.06
C ARG A 90 0.75 16.52 -9.44
N ASN A 91 1.56 16.72 -10.48
CA ASN A 91 1.14 16.52 -11.87
C ASN A 91 1.63 15.16 -12.44
N ASP A 92 2.52 14.48 -11.74
CA ASP A 92 3.16 13.25 -12.16
C ASP A 92 2.43 11.97 -11.70
N VAL A 93 1.43 12.10 -10.82
CA VAL A 93 0.65 10.94 -10.33
C VAL A 93 -0.56 10.65 -11.21
N TYR A 94 -0.86 9.36 -11.39
CA TYR A 94 -2.03 8.90 -12.13
C TYR A 94 -2.65 7.61 -11.59
N PHE A 95 -1.97 6.89 -10.70
CA PHE A 95 -2.52 5.71 -10.07
C PHE A 95 -3.68 6.08 -9.12
N PRO A 96 -4.73 5.26 -9.07
CA PRO A 96 -5.77 5.40 -8.06
C PRO A 96 -5.21 5.12 -6.66
N VAL A 97 -5.77 5.78 -5.66
CA VAL A 97 -5.51 5.48 -4.24
C VAL A 97 -6.45 4.38 -3.81
N GLU A 98 -5.93 3.37 -3.13
CA GLU A 98 -6.77 2.33 -2.54
C GLU A 98 -7.06 2.65 -1.08
N PHE A 99 -8.32 2.47 -0.66
CA PHE A 99 -8.77 2.65 0.71
C PHE A 99 -9.64 1.48 1.16
N ARG A 100 -9.29 0.87 2.28
CA ARG A 100 -9.99 -0.30 2.82
C ARG A 100 -10.22 -0.16 4.32
N TYR A 101 -11.37 -0.61 4.79
CA TYR A 101 -11.61 -0.86 6.21
C TYR A 101 -11.20 -2.29 6.55
N VAL A 102 -10.42 -2.46 7.61
CA VAL A 102 -9.91 -3.77 8.05
C VAL A 102 -10.21 -3.94 9.53
N ALA A 103 -10.82 -5.08 9.88
CA ALA A 103 -11.05 -5.45 11.27
C ALA A 103 -9.73 -5.82 11.96
N GLN A 104 -9.70 -5.65 13.28
CA GLN A 104 -8.58 -6.09 14.10
C GLN A 104 -8.41 -7.60 14.09
N ASP A 105 -7.20 -8.04 14.37
CA ASP A 105 -6.84 -9.44 14.59
C ASP A 105 -5.95 -9.59 15.84
N ASP A 106 -5.52 -10.83 16.15
CA ASP A 106 -4.67 -11.18 17.29
C ASP A 106 -3.27 -11.66 16.90
N ALA A 107 -2.90 -11.54 15.63
CA ALA A 107 -1.57 -11.95 15.15
C ALA A 107 -0.49 -10.91 15.52
N TRP A 108 0.56 -11.34 16.20
CA TRP A 108 1.52 -10.46 16.90
C TRP A 108 2.16 -9.35 16.07
N LEU A 109 2.54 -9.63 14.83
CA LEU A 109 3.12 -8.62 13.95
C LEU A 109 2.16 -8.19 12.83
N SER A 110 0.88 -8.48 12.98
CA SER A 110 -0.13 -7.92 12.08
C SER A 110 -0.20 -6.41 12.24
N PRO A 111 -0.30 -5.65 11.15
CA PRO A 111 -0.62 -4.23 11.23
C PRO A 111 -1.96 -3.95 11.92
N PHE A 112 -2.81 -4.96 12.00
CA PHE A 112 -4.17 -4.89 12.57
C PHE A 112 -4.26 -5.45 14.00
N TYR A 113 -3.13 -5.85 14.60
CA TYR A 113 -3.10 -6.41 15.95
C TYR A 113 -3.82 -5.50 16.95
N GLU A 114 -4.93 -6.02 17.53
CA GLU A 114 -5.81 -5.35 18.50
C GLU A 114 -6.24 -3.93 18.07
N ARG A 115 -6.41 -3.68 16.76
CA ARG A 115 -6.73 -2.34 16.26
C ARG A 115 -7.49 -2.38 14.94
N ASP A 116 -8.78 -2.03 14.97
CA ASP A 116 -9.52 -1.69 13.76
C ASP A 116 -8.81 -0.58 13.00
N SER A 117 -8.61 -0.78 11.71
CA SER A 117 -7.75 0.08 10.90
C SER A 117 -8.39 0.45 9.57
N CYS A 118 -7.83 1.50 8.96
CA CYS A 118 -7.98 1.77 7.54
C CYS A 118 -6.63 1.56 6.86
N SER A 119 -6.62 0.82 5.75
CA SER A 119 -5.46 0.68 4.87
C SER A 119 -5.55 1.70 3.76
N ILE A 120 -4.47 2.43 3.51
CA ILE A 120 -4.35 3.42 2.43
C ILE A 120 -3.11 3.07 1.63
N ALA A 121 -3.30 2.72 0.35
CA ALA A 121 -2.20 2.39 -0.55
C ALA A 121 -2.04 3.46 -1.64
N VAL A 122 -0.80 3.85 -1.89
CA VAL A 122 -0.41 4.85 -2.88
C VAL A 122 0.67 4.27 -3.78
N HIS A 123 0.53 4.48 -5.07
CA HIS A 123 1.36 3.89 -6.10
C HIS A 123 2.11 4.93 -6.93
N ALA A 124 3.26 4.52 -7.46
CA ALA A 124 4.03 5.25 -8.49
C ALA A 124 4.44 4.29 -9.60
N ALA A 125 4.55 4.77 -10.83
CA ALA A 125 5.09 3.95 -11.91
C ALA A 125 6.51 3.48 -11.58
N HIS A 126 6.83 2.24 -11.97
CA HIS A 126 8.13 1.64 -11.67
C HIS A 126 9.32 2.41 -12.29
N ASP A 127 9.10 2.99 -13.45
CA ASP A 127 10.06 3.73 -14.27
C ASP A 127 10.10 5.24 -13.98
N GLU A 128 9.40 5.70 -12.94
CA GLU A 128 9.29 7.12 -12.57
C GLU A 128 9.78 7.36 -11.13
N PRO A 129 10.08 8.62 -10.75
CA PRO A 129 10.47 8.95 -9.39
C PRO A 129 9.39 8.56 -8.37
N TRP A 130 9.78 7.81 -7.35
CA TRP A 130 8.87 7.28 -6.32
C TRP A 130 9.25 7.67 -4.88
N ASP A 131 10.31 8.42 -4.69
CA ASP A 131 10.80 8.83 -3.35
C ASP A 131 9.72 9.46 -2.48
N TYR A 132 8.79 10.19 -3.09
CA TYR A 132 7.68 10.83 -2.40
C TYR A 132 6.77 9.83 -1.65
N LEU A 133 6.68 8.59 -2.14
CA LEU A 133 5.91 7.54 -1.46
C LEU A 133 6.44 7.30 -0.05
N VAL A 134 7.76 7.32 0.11
CA VAL A 134 8.42 7.05 1.39
C VAL A 134 8.57 8.32 2.21
N LYS A 135 9.04 9.42 1.58
CA LYS A 135 9.35 10.67 2.27
C LYS A 135 8.09 11.42 2.67
N ASP A 136 7.24 11.75 1.72
CA ASP A 136 6.11 12.66 1.94
C ASP A 136 4.85 11.89 2.41
N VAL A 137 4.43 10.87 1.64
CA VAL A 137 3.29 10.03 2.02
C VAL A 137 3.60 9.24 3.30
N GLY A 138 4.84 8.72 3.44
CA GLY A 138 5.31 8.09 4.66
C GLY A 138 5.25 9.00 5.88
N ALA A 139 5.57 10.30 5.73
CA ALA A 139 5.44 11.29 6.80
C ALA A 139 3.96 11.56 7.17
N LEU A 140 3.05 11.57 6.18
CA LEU A 140 1.62 11.64 6.44
C LEU A 140 1.15 10.42 7.24
N PHE A 141 1.53 9.23 6.84
CA PHE A 141 1.22 8.00 7.55
C PHE A 141 1.74 8.01 9.00
N ARG A 142 2.97 8.51 9.23
CA ARG A 142 3.53 8.65 10.59
C ARG A 142 2.65 9.56 11.45
N ARG A 143 2.28 10.73 10.95
CA ARG A 143 1.47 11.71 11.69
C ARG A 143 0.10 11.15 12.11
N HIS A 144 -0.44 10.23 11.33
CA HIS A 144 -1.72 9.58 11.61
C HIS A 144 -1.60 8.23 12.34
N GLY A 145 -0.39 7.87 12.83
CA GLY A 145 -0.17 6.66 13.63
C GLY A 145 -0.23 5.36 12.84
N ALA A 146 0.17 5.39 11.56
CA ALA A 146 0.16 4.21 10.72
C ALA A 146 1.21 3.19 11.11
N ARG A 147 0.84 1.91 11.08
CA ARG A 147 1.75 0.77 10.92
C ARG A 147 1.99 0.54 9.42
N PRO A 148 3.24 0.32 8.97
CA PRO A 148 3.52 0.08 7.56
C PRO A 148 3.14 -1.33 7.15
N HIS A 149 2.86 -1.52 5.87
CA HIS A 149 2.76 -2.85 5.26
C HIS A 149 4.16 -3.45 5.11
N TRP A 150 4.38 -4.66 5.66
CA TRP A 150 5.69 -5.32 5.72
C TRP A 150 6.38 -5.56 4.38
N GLY A 151 5.63 -5.79 3.33
CA GLY A 151 6.15 -6.12 1.99
C GLY A 151 6.17 -4.94 1.02
N LYS A 152 5.94 -3.69 1.49
CA LYS A 152 5.89 -2.49 0.65
C LYS A 152 6.92 -1.46 1.11
N LEU A 153 7.04 -0.36 0.35
CA LEU A 153 8.05 0.66 0.63
C LEU A 153 7.74 1.41 1.92
N HIS A 154 8.69 1.49 2.81
CA HIS A 154 8.68 2.35 3.99
C HIS A 154 10.11 2.57 4.50
N ASP A 155 10.30 3.62 5.29
CA ASP A 155 11.59 4.00 5.90
C ASP A 155 11.58 3.91 7.43
N ARG A 156 10.69 3.08 8.00
CA ARG A 156 10.65 2.86 9.44
C ARG A 156 11.93 2.20 9.93
N SER A 157 12.53 2.76 10.96
CA SER A 157 13.65 2.15 11.65
C SER A 157 13.21 0.94 12.50
N ALA A 158 14.16 0.08 12.85
CA ALA A 158 13.91 -1.05 13.76
C ALA A 158 13.32 -0.59 15.11
N GLN A 159 13.78 0.57 15.61
CA GLN A 159 13.27 1.13 16.85
C GLN A 159 11.80 1.57 16.74
N GLU A 160 11.45 2.27 15.65
CA GLU A 160 10.06 2.66 15.38
C GLU A 160 9.15 1.43 15.26
N LEU A 161 9.57 0.40 14.51
CA LEU A 161 8.78 -0.82 14.36
C LEU A 161 8.54 -1.53 15.70
N ARG A 162 9.55 -1.61 16.57
CA ARG A 162 9.41 -2.19 17.91
C ARG A 162 8.40 -1.45 18.78
N THR A 163 8.27 -0.13 18.63
CA THR A 163 7.26 0.65 19.36
C THR A 163 5.85 0.51 18.77
N LEU A 164 5.75 0.27 17.46
CA LEU A 164 4.47 0.13 16.76
C LEU A 164 3.81 -1.23 16.98
N TYR A 165 4.59 -2.29 17.27
CA TYR A 165 4.10 -3.65 17.44
C TYR A 165 4.28 -4.15 18.87
N PRO A 166 3.23 -4.16 19.70
CA PRO A 166 3.33 -4.47 21.14
C PRO A 166 3.91 -5.85 21.44
N ARG A 167 3.68 -6.83 20.55
CA ARG A 167 4.13 -8.21 20.71
C ARG A 167 5.45 -8.52 19.98
N TRP A 168 6.22 -7.47 19.63
CA TRP A 168 7.50 -7.62 18.93
C TRP A 168 8.46 -8.56 19.64
N ASN A 169 8.66 -8.36 20.94
CA ASN A 169 9.61 -9.16 21.73
C ASN A 169 9.18 -10.63 21.87
N ASP A 170 7.86 -10.89 21.94
CA ASP A 170 7.34 -12.25 21.99
C ASP A 170 7.57 -12.97 20.67
N PHE A 171 7.30 -12.29 19.56
CA PHE A 171 7.60 -12.80 18.23
C PHE A 171 9.11 -13.10 18.07
N ASP A 172 9.98 -12.15 18.42
CA ASP A 172 11.43 -12.32 18.26
C ASP A 172 11.98 -13.46 19.13
N ARG A 173 11.42 -13.68 20.33
CA ARG A 173 11.76 -14.83 21.17
C ARG A 173 11.42 -16.16 20.49
N VAL A 174 10.21 -16.29 19.94
CA VAL A 174 9.77 -17.51 19.23
C VAL A 174 10.61 -17.70 17.96
N ARG A 175 10.79 -16.62 17.17
CA ARG A 175 11.63 -16.66 15.98
C ARG A 175 13.03 -17.20 16.28
N ARG A 176 13.70 -16.69 17.31
CA ARG A 176 15.05 -17.14 17.69
C ARG A 176 15.10 -18.56 18.16
N HIS A 177 14.04 -19.04 18.80
CA HIS A 177 13.94 -20.43 19.19
C HIS A 177 13.83 -21.37 17.98
N LEU A 178 13.04 -20.98 16.98
CA LEU A 178 12.80 -21.77 15.76
C LEU A 178 13.91 -21.59 14.70
N ASP A 179 14.54 -20.43 14.66
CA ASP A 179 15.62 -20.09 13.72
C ASP A 179 16.79 -19.41 14.47
N PRO A 180 17.54 -20.17 15.27
CA PRO A 180 18.63 -19.60 16.07
C PRO A 180 19.79 -19.03 15.24
N GLN A 181 19.93 -19.49 13.99
CA GLN A 181 20.97 -19.04 13.07
C GLN A 181 20.52 -17.91 12.14
N GLY A 182 19.25 -17.49 12.20
CA GLY A 182 18.71 -16.42 11.35
C GLY A 182 18.67 -16.77 9.86
N ARG A 183 18.50 -18.03 9.51
CA ARG A 183 18.47 -18.50 8.11
C ARG A 183 17.26 -17.96 7.35
N MET A 184 16.16 -17.72 8.06
CA MET A 184 14.91 -17.15 7.49
C MET A 184 14.96 -15.62 7.38
N LEU A 185 15.99 -14.95 7.89
CA LEU A 185 16.17 -13.53 7.75
C LEU A 185 16.89 -13.21 6.43
N ASN A 186 16.18 -12.61 5.49
CA ASN A 186 16.78 -12.03 4.29
C ASN A 186 17.43 -10.67 4.59
N ALA A 187 18.10 -10.07 3.59
CA ALA A 187 18.78 -8.78 3.73
C ALA A 187 17.85 -7.63 4.20
N TYR A 188 16.57 -7.69 3.87
CA TYR A 188 15.57 -6.71 4.27
C TYR A 188 15.18 -6.83 5.75
N LEU A 189 15.06 -8.05 6.28
CA LEU A 189 14.63 -8.32 7.65
C LEU A 189 15.78 -8.25 8.68
N ARG A 190 17.02 -8.52 8.26
CA ARG A 190 18.19 -8.55 9.15
C ARG A 190 18.34 -7.27 9.99
N PRO A 191 18.26 -6.04 9.43
CA PRO A 191 18.43 -4.81 10.20
C PRO A 191 17.39 -4.63 11.33
N TRP A 192 16.25 -5.29 11.23
CA TRP A 192 15.17 -5.17 12.21
C TRP A 192 15.26 -6.20 13.33
N PHE A 193 15.74 -7.40 13.05
CA PHE A 193 15.73 -8.53 13.98
C PHE A 193 17.13 -8.94 14.49
N GLU A 194 18.20 -8.59 13.80
CA GLU A 194 19.54 -8.76 14.31
C GLU A 194 19.84 -7.62 15.30
N ARG A 195 20.45 -7.99 16.46
CA ARG A 195 20.99 -6.96 17.35
C ARG A 195 22.16 -6.32 16.62
N SER A 196 22.17 -5.00 16.49
CA SER A 196 23.41 -4.30 16.26
C SER A 196 24.34 -4.74 17.40
N ASN A 197 25.42 -5.41 17.09
CA ASN A 197 26.53 -5.57 18.03
C ASN A 197 27.10 -4.15 18.22
N ALA A 198 26.46 -3.38 19.11
CA ALA A 198 27.06 -2.18 19.63
C ALA A 198 28.22 -2.66 20.51
N SER A 199 29.42 -2.54 19.95
CA SER A 199 30.69 -2.66 20.62
C SER A 199 30.78 -1.64 21.74
#